data_778ba2bb2141a014368e4f292a9f5780
#
_entry.id   778ba2bb2141a014368e4f292a9f5780
#
_cell.length_a   1.000
_cell.length_b   1.000
_cell.length_c   1.000
_cell.angle_alpha   90.00
_cell.angle_beta   90.00
_cell.angle_gamma   90.00
#
_symmetry.space_group_name_H-M   'P 1'
#
loop_
_entity.id
_entity.type
_entity.pdbx_description
1 polymer ?
#
loop_
_entity_poly.entity_id
_entity_poly.type
_entity_poly.pdbx_seq_one_letter_code
_entity_poly.pdbx_strand_id
1 'polypeptide(L)'
;MVTLEALNALSGDCLLLRYPGGDGKERLWIIDGGPKSETVDGKKIAVWKDVLLPRLKEISPAKPLQVALGMVSHIDDDHINGMQKLTSTLIKPPPGAPAAVKFSRFWFNSFDKLVGPKPESAPEEAATASLQSLVEELVPDIDDEHATPVMQSIGQGNLLAADIRSLVLQGNQPINGLAVARKGQPKILIEGAEVTVIGPLESRLEALRKEWAKAFKKPTKKARQAALQELFLPRKSQDKSVPNLSSIVVLVEVGGRKLLLTGDAHGDDIVSAWKELGLGENPVSIDLLKMPHHGSIRNTTQPFLEFFVADHYVFSADGKHDNPDAPTLEAVVKMHRNRKIVLHFTNQDVTWEEPYKLEKNNAKVHNLGEMLAALRAAYPGPWTANLRKPDAKSVVVELS
;
A
#
# COMPACT_ATOMS: atom_id res chain seq x y z
N MET A 1 6.41 -21.15 -9.18
CA MET A 1 7.26 -20.12 -8.55
C MET A 1 6.35 -18.99 -8.09
N VAL A 2 6.55 -18.45 -6.90
CA VAL A 2 5.85 -17.25 -6.40
C VAL A 2 6.69 -16.04 -6.75
N THR A 3 6.09 -15.01 -7.33
CA THR A 3 6.81 -13.82 -7.79
C THR A 3 6.09 -12.57 -7.32
N LEU A 4 6.78 -11.67 -6.63
CA LEU A 4 6.33 -10.31 -6.40
C LEU A 4 7.08 -9.37 -7.34
N GLU A 5 6.33 -8.58 -8.08
CA GLU A 5 6.85 -7.57 -8.98
C GLU A 5 6.42 -6.20 -8.43
N ALA A 6 7.39 -5.39 -7.99
CA ALA A 6 7.14 -4.02 -7.57
C ALA A 6 7.43 -3.07 -8.73
N LEU A 7 6.40 -2.42 -9.24
CA LEU A 7 6.50 -1.52 -10.39
C LEU A 7 7.15 -0.20 -9.97
N ASN A 8 7.70 0.51 -10.95
CA ASN A 8 8.15 1.88 -10.75
C ASN A 8 6.94 2.82 -10.58
N ALA A 9 6.38 2.80 -9.39
CA ALA A 9 5.26 3.64 -9.01
C ALA A 9 5.70 5.00 -8.44
N LEU A 10 6.96 5.42 -8.71
CA LEU A 10 7.52 6.67 -8.21
C LEU A 10 7.49 6.69 -6.68
N SER A 11 6.81 7.68 -6.06
CA SER A 11 6.70 7.76 -4.60
C SER A 11 5.79 6.70 -3.98
N GLY A 12 4.95 6.00 -4.78
CA GLY A 12 3.88 5.15 -4.27
C GLY A 12 4.09 3.64 -4.46
N ASP A 13 3.01 2.88 -4.27
CA ASP A 13 2.97 1.43 -4.43
C ASP A 13 2.17 1.01 -5.65
N CYS A 14 2.72 0.06 -6.41
CA CYS A 14 2.01 -0.70 -7.43
C CYS A 14 2.65 -2.07 -7.55
N LEU A 15 1.97 -3.11 -7.06
CA LEU A 15 2.55 -4.44 -6.93
C LEU A 15 1.74 -5.47 -7.74
N LEU A 16 2.44 -6.40 -8.38
CA LEU A 16 1.86 -7.56 -9.03
C LEU A 16 2.35 -8.83 -8.33
N LEU A 17 1.45 -9.58 -7.70
CA LEU A 17 1.77 -10.88 -7.13
C LEU A 17 1.31 -11.97 -8.07
N ARG A 18 2.22 -12.85 -8.49
CA ARG A 18 1.94 -13.99 -9.36
C ARG A 18 2.33 -15.30 -8.68
N TYR A 19 1.47 -16.31 -8.80
CA TYR A 19 1.72 -17.63 -8.23
C TYR A 19 0.92 -18.72 -8.96
N PRO A 20 1.35 -19.99 -8.94
CA PRO A 20 0.57 -21.07 -9.49
C PRO A 20 -0.64 -21.39 -8.60
N GLY A 21 -1.83 -21.41 -9.18
CA GLY A 21 -3.03 -21.92 -8.51
C GLY A 21 -3.01 -23.45 -8.41
N GLY A 22 -3.95 -24.01 -7.64
CA GLY A 22 -4.07 -25.45 -7.45
C GLY A 22 -4.35 -26.26 -8.74
N ASP A 23 -4.81 -25.60 -9.78
CA ASP A 23 -5.04 -26.14 -11.13
C ASP A 23 -3.81 -25.97 -12.07
N GLY A 24 -2.69 -25.51 -11.54
CA GLY A 24 -1.45 -25.24 -12.29
C GLY A 24 -1.46 -23.97 -13.14
N LYS A 25 -2.58 -23.22 -13.19
CA LYS A 25 -2.64 -21.94 -13.90
C LYS A 25 -2.10 -20.83 -13.03
N GLU A 26 -1.42 -19.88 -13.65
CA GLU A 26 -0.94 -18.69 -12.96
C GLU A 26 -2.12 -17.83 -12.46
N ARG A 27 -1.99 -17.32 -11.24
CA ARG A 27 -2.87 -16.35 -10.62
C ARG A 27 -2.15 -15.02 -10.52
N LEU A 28 -2.90 -13.95 -10.71
CA LEU A 28 -2.40 -12.59 -10.61
C LEU A 28 -3.21 -11.82 -9.56
N TRP A 29 -2.52 -11.09 -8.70
CA TRP A 29 -3.10 -10.00 -7.91
C TRP A 29 -2.51 -8.69 -8.37
N ILE A 30 -3.32 -7.64 -8.34
CA ILE A 30 -2.88 -6.25 -8.50
C ILE A 30 -3.15 -5.55 -7.19
N ILE A 31 -2.08 -5.04 -6.56
CA ILE A 31 -2.13 -4.41 -5.24
C ILE A 31 -1.63 -2.98 -5.40
N ASP A 32 -2.48 -2.02 -5.09
CA ASP A 32 -2.27 -0.59 -5.29
C ASP A 32 -1.98 -0.21 -6.76
N GLY A 33 -1.99 1.05 -7.07
CA GLY A 33 -1.88 1.53 -8.44
C GLY A 33 -0.93 2.70 -8.64
N GLY A 34 -0.29 3.15 -7.57
CA GLY A 34 0.59 4.31 -7.59
C GLY A 34 -0.15 5.64 -7.75
N PRO A 35 0.60 6.76 -7.75
CA PRO A 35 0.08 8.10 -7.85
C PRO A 35 -0.46 8.42 -9.25
N LYS A 36 -1.21 9.52 -9.35
CA LYS A 36 -1.74 10.04 -10.62
C LYS A 36 -0.62 10.32 -11.62
N SER A 37 0.32 11.14 -11.22
CA SER A 37 1.52 11.45 -12.00
C SER A 37 2.50 12.26 -11.17
N GLU A 38 3.78 12.14 -11.49
CA GLU A 38 4.84 12.96 -10.92
C GLU A 38 5.77 13.44 -12.02
N THR A 39 6.54 14.50 -11.74
CA THR A 39 7.54 15.02 -12.68
C THR A 39 8.93 14.57 -12.23
N VAL A 40 9.56 13.76 -13.05
CA VAL A 40 10.94 13.26 -12.85
C VAL A 40 11.79 13.78 -13.99
N ASP A 41 12.87 14.48 -13.70
CA ASP A 41 13.78 15.08 -14.71
C ASP A 41 13.05 15.91 -15.78
N GLY A 42 12.05 16.70 -15.36
CA GLY A 42 11.25 17.54 -16.25
C GLY A 42 10.21 16.78 -17.09
N LYS A 43 10.14 15.45 -16.99
CA LYS A 43 9.16 14.62 -17.71
C LYS A 43 8.03 14.19 -16.75
N LYS A 44 6.80 14.49 -17.13
CA LYS A 44 5.62 14.02 -16.41
C LYS A 44 5.40 12.53 -16.68
N ILE A 45 5.41 11.70 -15.64
CA ILE A 45 5.15 10.26 -15.68
C ILE A 45 3.80 10.01 -14.99
N ALA A 46 2.85 9.41 -15.70
CA ALA A 46 1.58 8.97 -15.16
C ALA A 46 1.64 7.46 -14.94
N VAL A 47 1.66 6.99 -13.69
CA VAL A 47 1.92 5.58 -13.35
C VAL A 47 0.94 4.64 -14.06
N TRP A 48 -0.36 4.96 -14.07
CA TRP A 48 -1.35 4.17 -14.81
C TRP A 48 -0.98 4.00 -16.29
N LYS A 49 -0.72 5.12 -16.99
CA LYS A 49 -0.56 5.14 -18.45
C LYS A 49 0.82 4.64 -18.89
N ASP A 50 1.87 5.03 -18.14
CA ASP A 50 3.25 4.86 -18.58
C ASP A 50 3.92 3.62 -17.97
N VAL A 51 3.38 3.07 -16.87
CA VAL A 51 3.95 1.92 -16.14
C VAL A 51 2.97 0.75 -16.08
N LEU A 52 1.83 0.89 -15.36
CA LEU A 52 0.93 -0.23 -15.06
C LEU A 52 0.27 -0.79 -16.32
N LEU A 53 -0.42 0.04 -17.12
CA LEU A 53 -1.09 -0.43 -18.33
C LEU A 53 -0.14 -1.07 -19.35
N PRO A 54 1.03 -0.49 -19.67
CA PRO A 54 2.02 -1.15 -20.51
C PRO A 54 2.48 -2.49 -19.93
N ARG A 55 2.70 -2.59 -18.62
CA ARG A 55 3.13 -3.86 -18.01
C ARG A 55 2.05 -4.94 -18.10
N LEU A 56 0.80 -4.59 -17.86
CA LEU A 56 -0.32 -5.53 -18.01
C LEU A 56 -0.44 -6.04 -19.46
N LYS A 57 -0.20 -5.18 -20.45
CA LYS A 57 -0.17 -5.55 -21.87
C LYS A 57 1.00 -6.45 -22.22
N GLU A 58 2.17 -6.26 -21.62
CA GLU A 58 3.32 -7.16 -21.80
C GLU A 58 3.03 -8.57 -21.28
N ILE A 59 2.35 -8.68 -20.12
CA ILE A 59 1.97 -9.97 -19.53
C ILE A 59 0.92 -10.68 -20.42
N SER A 60 -0.07 -9.96 -20.95
CA SER A 60 -1.10 -10.53 -21.82
C SER A 60 -1.49 -9.57 -22.97
N PRO A 61 -0.81 -9.68 -24.12
CA PRO A 61 -1.04 -8.76 -25.23
C PRO A 61 -2.42 -8.87 -25.87
N ALA A 62 -3.00 -10.07 -25.91
CA ALA A 62 -4.16 -10.37 -26.73
C ALA A 62 -5.48 -10.61 -25.97
N LYS A 63 -5.44 -10.79 -24.65
CA LYS A 63 -6.60 -11.15 -23.83
C LYS A 63 -6.59 -10.41 -22.50
N PRO A 64 -7.76 -10.11 -21.92
CA PRO A 64 -7.83 -9.60 -20.58
C PRO A 64 -7.15 -10.55 -19.58
N LEU A 65 -6.25 -10.01 -18.76
CA LEU A 65 -5.65 -10.74 -17.65
C LEU A 65 -6.74 -11.12 -16.63
N GLN A 66 -6.76 -12.38 -16.23
CA GLN A 66 -7.60 -12.79 -15.11
C GLN A 66 -6.90 -12.41 -13.81
N VAL A 67 -7.52 -11.52 -13.05
CA VAL A 67 -7.01 -11.02 -11.78
C VAL A 67 -7.80 -11.64 -10.64
N ALA A 68 -7.17 -12.51 -9.87
CA ALA A 68 -7.78 -13.20 -8.75
C ALA A 68 -8.19 -12.23 -7.63
N LEU A 69 -7.36 -11.20 -7.42
CA LEU A 69 -7.63 -10.13 -6.46
C LEU A 69 -7.07 -8.79 -6.95
N GLY A 70 -7.93 -7.77 -7.04
CA GLY A 70 -7.53 -6.37 -6.95
C GLY A 70 -7.58 -5.92 -5.50
N MET A 71 -6.57 -5.23 -5.00
CA MET A 71 -6.55 -4.71 -3.64
C MET A 71 -6.03 -3.27 -3.65
N VAL A 72 -6.69 -2.39 -2.92
CA VAL A 72 -6.17 -1.07 -2.57
C VAL A 72 -6.00 -1.02 -1.07
N SER A 73 -4.76 -0.82 -0.64
CA SER A 73 -4.40 -0.84 0.78
C SER A 73 -5.10 0.27 1.56
N HIS A 74 -5.07 1.49 1.03
CA HIS A 74 -5.74 2.67 1.61
C HIS A 74 -5.99 3.75 0.53
N ILE A 75 -6.58 4.89 0.94
CA ILE A 75 -7.11 5.88 -0.01
C ILE A 75 -6.11 6.92 -0.50
N ASP A 76 -4.86 6.96 -0.04
CA ASP A 76 -3.92 8.00 -0.46
C ASP A 76 -3.57 7.91 -1.95
N ASP A 77 -3.33 9.07 -2.58
CA ASP A 77 -3.18 9.20 -4.04
C ASP A 77 -2.10 8.27 -4.60
N ASP A 78 -1.02 8.11 -3.88
CA ASP A 78 0.13 7.28 -4.25
C ASP A 78 -0.11 5.77 -4.16
N HIS A 79 -1.31 5.35 -3.75
CA HIS A 79 -1.78 3.97 -3.76
C HIS A 79 -3.00 3.76 -4.64
N ILE A 80 -4.00 4.65 -4.59
CA ILE A 80 -5.32 4.40 -5.17
C ILE A 80 -5.43 4.78 -6.65
N ASN A 81 -4.70 5.80 -7.12
CA ASN A 81 -5.02 6.46 -8.38
C ASN A 81 -4.97 5.53 -9.59
N GLY A 82 -3.91 4.76 -9.77
CA GLY A 82 -3.80 3.83 -10.90
C GLY A 82 -4.89 2.76 -10.90
N MET A 83 -5.32 2.28 -9.72
CA MET A 83 -6.43 1.32 -9.62
C MET A 83 -7.76 1.97 -9.97
N GLN A 84 -8.02 3.20 -9.54
CA GLN A 84 -9.22 3.95 -9.92
C GLN A 84 -9.25 4.20 -11.44
N LYS A 85 -8.11 4.54 -12.06
CA LYS A 85 -8.02 4.68 -13.52
C LYS A 85 -8.25 3.35 -14.23
N LEU A 86 -7.69 2.25 -13.72
CA LEU A 86 -7.92 0.91 -14.25
C LEU A 86 -9.42 0.56 -14.24
N THR A 87 -10.09 0.68 -13.09
CA THR A 87 -11.52 0.36 -12.94
C THR A 87 -12.40 1.24 -13.83
N SER A 88 -12.14 2.54 -13.90
CA SER A 88 -12.86 3.45 -14.80
C SER A 88 -12.72 3.08 -16.27
N THR A 89 -11.54 2.61 -16.72
CA THR A 89 -11.37 2.14 -18.10
C THR A 89 -12.11 0.82 -18.40
N LEU A 90 -12.37 0.01 -17.37
CA LEU A 90 -13.20 -1.20 -17.53
C LEU A 90 -14.67 -0.87 -17.72
N ILE A 91 -15.16 0.21 -17.09
CA ILE A 91 -16.55 0.68 -17.20
C ILE A 91 -16.78 1.44 -18.52
N LYS A 92 -15.82 2.32 -18.84
CA LYS A 92 -15.84 3.15 -20.06
C LYS A 92 -14.57 2.92 -20.87
N PRO A 93 -14.48 1.77 -21.58
CA PRO A 93 -13.30 1.47 -22.36
C PRO A 93 -13.15 2.49 -23.51
N PRO A 94 -11.91 2.89 -23.84
CA PRO A 94 -11.66 3.66 -25.04
C PRO A 94 -12.16 2.91 -26.29
N PRO A 95 -12.69 3.60 -27.31
CA PRO A 95 -13.20 2.96 -28.50
C PRO A 95 -12.20 1.98 -29.12
N GLY A 96 -12.63 0.73 -29.35
CA GLY A 96 -11.80 -0.33 -29.95
C GLY A 96 -10.71 -0.93 -29.04
N ALA A 97 -10.60 -0.49 -27.80
CA ALA A 97 -9.64 -1.06 -26.87
C ALA A 97 -10.27 -2.26 -26.10
N PRO A 98 -9.60 -3.43 -26.09
CA PRO A 98 -10.05 -4.54 -25.25
C PRO A 98 -9.83 -4.19 -23.78
N ALA A 99 -10.64 -4.80 -22.88
CA ALA A 99 -10.42 -4.71 -21.45
C ALA A 99 -9.02 -5.25 -21.09
N ALA A 100 -8.27 -4.50 -20.29
CA ALA A 100 -6.92 -4.91 -19.87
C ALA A 100 -6.96 -6.09 -18.88
N VAL A 101 -7.94 -6.10 -18.00
CA VAL A 101 -8.09 -7.11 -16.93
C VAL A 101 -9.55 -7.48 -16.72
N LYS A 102 -9.75 -8.63 -16.04
CA LYS A 102 -11.03 -9.05 -15.48
C LYS A 102 -10.79 -9.47 -14.03
N PHE A 103 -11.36 -8.75 -13.10
CA PHE A 103 -11.26 -9.04 -11.67
C PHE A 103 -12.23 -10.15 -11.26
N SER A 104 -11.75 -11.11 -10.46
CA SER A 104 -12.60 -12.06 -9.74
C SER A 104 -13.09 -11.45 -8.41
N ARG A 105 -12.24 -10.72 -7.73
CA ARG A 105 -12.49 -10.06 -6.42
C ARG A 105 -11.82 -8.72 -6.37
N PHE A 106 -12.35 -7.84 -5.49
CA PHE A 106 -11.73 -6.54 -5.22
C PHE A 106 -11.82 -6.21 -3.73
N TRP A 107 -10.67 -5.95 -3.10
CA TRP A 107 -10.58 -5.53 -1.69
C TRP A 107 -10.25 -4.05 -1.59
N PHE A 108 -11.12 -3.35 -0.91
CA PHE A 108 -10.97 -1.92 -0.67
C PHE A 108 -11.85 -1.49 0.50
N ASN A 109 -11.26 -0.88 1.50
CA ASN A 109 -11.99 -0.24 2.58
C ASN A 109 -12.38 1.16 2.17
N SER A 110 -13.56 1.31 1.56
CA SER A 110 -14.04 2.63 1.12
C SER A 110 -14.23 3.57 2.30
N PHE A 111 -13.99 4.84 2.04
CA PHE A 111 -14.02 5.89 3.06
C PHE A 111 -15.36 5.97 3.81
N ASP A 112 -16.49 5.91 3.09
CA ASP A 112 -17.83 5.88 3.65
C ASP A 112 -18.05 4.74 4.66
N LYS A 113 -17.51 3.55 4.35
CA LYS A 113 -17.57 2.40 5.25
C LYS A 113 -16.61 2.50 6.43
N LEU A 114 -15.43 3.13 6.22
CA LEU A 114 -14.48 3.36 7.31
C LEU A 114 -15.01 4.30 8.38
N VAL A 115 -15.70 5.36 7.97
CA VAL A 115 -16.17 6.44 8.87
C VAL A 115 -17.66 6.37 9.21
N GLY A 116 -18.43 5.55 8.50
CA GLY A 116 -19.85 5.36 8.73
C GLY A 116 -20.16 4.78 10.11
N PRO A 117 -21.38 4.93 10.60
CA PRO A 117 -21.82 4.30 11.83
C PRO A 117 -21.75 2.77 11.71
N LYS A 118 -21.53 2.10 12.87
CA LYS A 118 -21.66 0.64 12.90
C LYS A 118 -23.09 0.24 12.45
N PRO A 119 -23.24 -0.85 11.69
CA PRO A 119 -24.55 -1.34 11.22
C PRO A 119 -25.59 -1.55 12.33
N GLU A 120 -25.15 -1.73 13.56
CA GLU A 120 -26.03 -1.99 14.72
C GLU A 120 -26.77 -0.73 15.24
N SER A 121 -26.40 0.48 14.81
CA SER A 121 -26.88 1.73 15.42
C SER A 121 -27.77 2.60 14.53
N ALA A 122 -27.92 2.32 13.24
CA ALA A 122 -28.88 3.02 12.36
C ALA A 122 -29.14 2.19 11.08
N PRO A 123 -30.25 2.42 10.36
CA PRO A 123 -30.42 1.85 9.03
C PRO A 123 -29.25 2.31 8.14
N GLU A 124 -28.49 1.33 7.65
CA GLU A 124 -27.22 1.53 6.93
C GLU A 124 -27.35 2.52 5.75
N GLU A 125 -28.50 2.50 5.08
CA GLU A 125 -28.81 3.35 3.93
C GLU A 125 -28.95 4.84 4.30
N ALA A 126 -29.57 5.16 5.42
CA ALA A 126 -29.80 6.58 5.81
C ALA A 126 -28.53 7.25 6.36
N ALA A 127 -27.70 6.51 7.08
CA ALA A 127 -26.46 7.02 7.62
C ALA A 127 -25.39 7.17 6.51
N THR A 128 -25.35 6.23 5.57
CA THR A 128 -24.46 6.27 4.39
C THR A 128 -24.84 7.42 3.47
N ALA A 129 -26.15 7.64 3.21
CA ALA A 129 -26.63 8.74 2.38
C ALA A 129 -26.31 10.13 2.99
N SER A 130 -26.41 10.29 4.32
CA SER A 130 -26.06 11.54 4.98
C SER A 130 -24.56 11.82 4.98
N LEU A 131 -23.74 10.80 5.04
CA LEU A 131 -22.28 10.90 4.97
C LEU A 131 -21.81 11.18 3.54
N GLN A 132 -22.39 10.50 2.56
CA GLN A 132 -22.15 10.77 1.14
C GLN A 132 -22.48 12.21 0.79
N SER A 133 -23.63 12.72 1.21
CA SER A 133 -24.03 14.12 1.00
C SER A 133 -23.04 15.11 1.65
N LEU A 134 -22.52 14.81 2.84
CA LEU A 134 -21.51 15.63 3.51
C LEU A 134 -20.15 15.57 2.81
N VAL A 135 -19.77 14.41 2.32
CA VAL A 135 -18.53 14.23 1.57
C VAL A 135 -18.62 14.92 0.21
N GLU A 136 -19.75 14.78 -0.50
CA GLU A 136 -20.01 15.48 -1.77
C GLU A 136 -20.01 17.01 -1.59
N GLU A 137 -20.53 17.52 -0.47
CA GLU A 137 -20.46 18.94 -0.13
C GLU A 137 -19.02 19.43 0.12
N LEU A 138 -18.15 18.56 0.67
CA LEU A 138 -16.80 18.92 1.10
C LEU A 138 -15.74 18.69 0.02
N VAL A 139 -15.99 17.73 -0.87
CA VAL A 139 -15.03 17.36 -1.93
C VAL A 139 -15.30 18.24 -3.16
N PRO A 140 -14.37 19.11 -3.55
CA PRO A 140 -14.46 19.83 -4.82
C PRO A 140 -14.33 18.84 -5.99
N ASP A 141 -14.62 19.32 -7.19
CA ASP A 141 -14.41 18.54 -8.41
C ASP A 141 -12.97 17.98 -8.42
N ILE A 142 -12.79 16.71 -8.77
CA ILE A 142 -11.49 16.01 -8.68
C ILE A 142 -10.41 16.69 -9.54
N ASP A 143 -10.82 17.43 -10.55
CA ASP A 143 -9.94 18.21 -11.40
C ASP A 143 -9.70 19.64 -10.90
N ASP A 144 -10.23 20.01 -9.72
CA ASP A 144 -9.96 21.32 -9.11
C ASP A 144 -8.49 21.40 -8.65
N GLU A 145 -7.71 22.23 -9.32
CA GLU A 145 -6.30 22.50 -9.00
C GLU A 145 -6.09 23.07 -7.59
N HIS A 146 -7.15 23.54 -6.95
CA HIS A 146 -7.14 24.08 -5.59
C HIS A 146 -7.58 23.04 -4.54
N ALA A 147 -7.98 21.84 -4.97
CA ALA A 147 -8.31 20.76 -4.05
C ALA A 147 -7.06 20.32 -3.31
N THR A 148 -7.18 20.18 -1.99
CA THR A 148 -6.07 19.63 -1.21
C THR A 148 -5.85 18.15 -1.54
N PRO A 149 -4.63 17.60 -1.42
CA PRO A 149 -4.35 16.18 -1.67
C PRO A 149 -5.32 15.25 -0.93
N VAL A 150 -5.67 15.59 0.30
CA VAL A 150 -6.65 14.87 1.14
C VAL A 150 -8.02 14.78 0.48
N MET A 151 -8.52 15.89 -0.04
CA MET A 151 -9.84 15.92 -0.69
C MET A 151 -9.83 15.15 -2.01
N GLN A 152 -8.71 15.18 -2.72
CA GLN A 152 -8.51 14.38 -3.94
C GLN A 152 -8.53 12.88 -3.61
N SER A 153 -7.83 12.44 -2.56
CA SER A 153 -7.82 11.04 -2.10
C SER A 153 -9.22 10.54 -1.72
N ILE A 154 -10.00 11.34 -0.99
CA ILE A 154 -11.40 10.99 -0.66
C ILE A 154 -12.25 10.89 -1.93
N GLY A 155 -12.12 11.84 -2.85
CA GLY A 155 -12.82 11.84 -4.13
C GLY A 155 -12.51 10.60 -4.96
N GLN A 156 -11.23 10.24 -5.07
CA GLN A 156 -10.78 9.03 -5.76
C GLN A 156 -11.32 7.76 -5.10
N GLY A 157 -11.34 7.72 -3.75
CA GLY A 157 -11.92 6.61 -2.99
C GLY A 157 -13.40 6.42 -3.28
N ASN A 158 -14.17 7.50 -3.37
CA ASN A 158 -15.60 7.45 -3.71
C ASN A 158 -15.82 6.97 -5.16
N LEU A 159 -15.01 7.44 -6.10
CA LEU A 159 -15.08 6.96 -7.49
C LEU A 159 -14.73 5.47 -7.59
N LEU A 160 -13.66 5.03 -6.93
CA LEU A 160 -13.30 3.61 -6.92
C LEU A 160 -14.42 2.76 -6.32
N ALA A 161 -15.04 3.19 -5.22
CA ALA A 161 -16.17 2.49 -4.63
C ALA A 161 -17.37 2.41 -5.58
N ALA A 162 -17.65 3.48 -6.34
CA ALA A 162 -18.70 3.50 -7.38
C ALA A 162 -18.34 2.56 -8.55
N ASP A 163 -17.08 2.56 -8.98
CA ASP A 163 -16.59 1.67 -10.04
C ASP A 163 -16.73 0.19 -9.64
N ILE A 164 -16.33 -0.17 -8.42
CA ILE A 164 -16.47 -1.55 -7.90
C ILE A 164 -17.93 -2.00 -7.93
N ARG A 165 -18.87 -1.13 -7.52
CA ARG A 165 -20.30 -1.42 -7.61
C ARG A 165 -20.77 -1.60 -9.07
N SER A 166 -20.36 -0.70 -9.95
CA SER A 166 -20.73 -0.72 -11.38
C SER A 166 -20.19 -1.96 -12.11
N LEU A 167 -19.02 -2.45 -11.72
CA LEU A 167 -18.42 -3.69 -12.23
C LEU A 167 -19.06 -4.94 -11.60
N VAL A 168 -20.07 -4.78 -10.72
CA VAL A 168 -20.73 -5.86 -9.99
C VAL A 168 -19.73 -6.71 -9.19
N LEU A 169 -18.61 -6.12 -8.80
CA LEU A 169 -17.64 -6.75 -7.94
C LEU A 169 -18.13 -6.65 -6.49
N GLN A 170 -18.34 -7.81 -5.87
CA GLN A 170 -18.66 -7.84 -4.44
C GLN A 170 -17.40 -7.43 -3.65
N GLY A 171 -17.43 -6.21 -3.12
CA GLY A 171 -16.30 -5.64 -2.40
C GLY A 171 -15.97 -6.44 -1.14
N ASN A 172 -14.66 -6.68 -0.95
CA ASN A 172 -14.07 -7.41 0.18
C ASN A 172 -14.50 -8.88 0.35
N GLN A 173 -15.11 -9.51 -0.68
CA GLN A 173 -15.44 -10.93 -0.59
C GLN A 173 -14.17 -11.82 -0.53
N PRO A 174 -14.21 -12.89 0.30
CA PRO A 174 -15.36 -13.40 1.09
C PRO A 174 -15.51 -12.74 2.47
N ILE A 175 -14.80 -11.63 2.75
CA ILE A 175 -14.97 -10.87 3.98
C ILE A 175 -16.29 -10.07 3.85
N ASN A 176 -17.23 -10.30 4.75
CA ASN A 176 -18.43 -9.48 4.82
C ASN A 176 -18.12 -8.15 5.50
N GLY A 177 -18.19 -7.03 4.76
CA GLY A 177 -17.92 -5.69 5.25
C GLY A 177 -16.48 -5.24 5.02
N LEU A 178 -15.86 -4.60 6.03
CA LEU A 178 -14.49 -4.10 5.94
C LEU A 178 -13.46 -5.22 6.07
N ALA A 179 -12.39 -5.11 5.26
CA ALA A 179 -11.19 -5.93 5.43
C ALA A 179 -10.43 -5.41 6.67
N VAL A 180 -10.69 -6.00 7.82
CA VAL A 180 -10.12 -5.63 9.13
C VAL A 180 -9.70 -6.88 9.88
N ALA A 181 -8.69 -6.73 10.71
CA ALA A 181 -8.20 -7.80 11.57
C ALA A 181 -9.18 -8.06 12.73
N ARG A 182 -9.62 -9.31 12.90
CA ARG A 182 -10.51 -9.76 13.97
C ARG A 182 -9.99 -11.03 14.60
N LYS A 183 -9.99 -11.09 15.93
CA LYS A 183 -9.61 -12.31 16.66
C LYS A 183 -10.52 -13.48 16.28
N GLY A 184 -9.91 -14.64 16.01
CA GLY A 184 -10.64 -15.84 15.59
C GLY A 184 -11.13 -15.84 14.13
N GLN A 185 -10.75 -14.83 13.34
CA GLN A 185 -11.05 -14.80 11.91
C GLN A 185 -10.32 -15.95 11.20
N PRO A 186 -11.03 -16.77 10.41
CA PRO A 186 -10.38 -17.83 9.65
C PRO A 186 -9.49 -17.24 8.53
N LYS A 187 -8.47 -17.99 8.14
CA LYS A 187 -7.73 -17.67 6.92
C LYS A 187 -8.67 -17.70 5.71
N ILE A 188 -8.44 -16.78 4.80
CA ILE A 188 -9.24 -16.60 3.60
C ILE A 188 -8.52 -17.27 2.44
N LEU A 189 -9.19 -18.18 1.75
CA LEU A 189 -8.64 -18.82 0.56
C LEU A 189 -8.98 -18.03 -0.71
N ILE A 190 -7.94 -17.55 -1.40
CA ILE A 190 -8.06 -16.86 -2.69
C ILE A 190 -7.27 -17.61 -3.75
N GLU A 191 -7.97 -18.47 -4.48
CA GLU A 191 -7.45 -19.23 -5.63
C GLU A 191 -6.10 -19.92 -5.39
N GLY A 192 -5.94 -20.53 -4.21
CA GLY A 192 -4.74 -21.26 -3.80
C GLY A 192 -3.79 -20.51 -2.87
N ALA A 193 -4.01 -19.21 -2.62
CA ALA A 193 -3.33 -18.46 -1.58
C ALA A 193 -4.16 -18.40 -0.30
N GLU A 194 -3.56 -18.70 0.83
CA GLU A 194 -4.15 -18.46 2.16
C GLU A 194 -3.80 -17.04 2.62
N VAL A 195 -4.80 -16.27 3.04
CA VAL A 195 -4.65 -14.88 3.44
C VAL A 195 -5.13 -14.67 4.85
N THR A 196 -4.28 -14.07 5.66
CA THR A 196 -4.65 -13.57 6.99
C THR A 196 -4.63 -12.05 6.96
N VAL A 197 -5.75 -11.41 7.28
CA VAL A 197 -5.82 -9.94 7.43
C VAL A 197 -5.23 -9.60 8.80
N ILE A 198 -4.11 -8.87 8.80
CA ILE A 198 -3.39 -8.45 10.01
C ILE A 198 -3.76 -7.01 10.40
N GLY A 199 -4.21 -6.20 9.47
CA GLY A 199 -4.59 -4.81 9.68
C GLY A 199 -5.63 -4.32 8.68
N PRO A 200 -6.29 -3.21 9.00
CA PRO A 200 -6.24 -2.50 10.28
C PRO A 200 -6.98 -3.24 11.40
N LEU A 201 -6.63 -2.97 12.65
CA LEU A 201 -7.41 -3.44 13.80
C LEU A 201 -8.76 -2.71 13.86
N GLU A 202 -9.82 -3.42 14.24
CA GLU A 202 -11.16 -2.81 14.38
C GLU A 202 -11.17 -1.68 15.42
N SER A 203 -10.43 -1.83 16.52
CA SER A 203 -10.24 -0.80 17.55
C SER A 203 -9.63 0.50 16.99
N ARG A 204 -8.70 0.37 16.04
CA ARG A 204 -8.11 1.52 15.34
C ARG A 204 -9.14 2.23 14.48
N LEU A 205 -9.93 1.49 13.72
CA LEU A 205 -11.00 2.10 12.92
C LEU A 205 -12.05 2.81 13.78
N GLU A 206 -12.36 2.29 14.96
CA GLU A 206 -13.26 2.97 15.90
C GLU A 206 -12.68 4.29 16.41
N ALA A 207 -11.39 4.33 16.71
CA ALA A 207 -10.71 5.57 17.07
C ALA A 207 -10.77 6.60 15.93
N LEU A 208 -10.54 6.16 14.69
CA LEU A 208 -10.67 6.98 13.49
C LEU A 208 -12.08 7.53 13.32
N ARG A 209 -13.10 6.69 13.43
CA ARG A 209 -14.52 7.11 13.35
C ARG A 209 -14.87 8.22 14.36
N LYS A 210 -14.34 8.11 15.58
CA LYS A 210 -14.55 9.15 16.62
C LYS A 210 -13.91 10.48 16.23
N GLU A 211 -12.69 10.46 15.69
CA GLU A 211 -12.02 11.68 15.24
C GLU A 211 -12.75 12.32 14.04
N TRP A 212 -13.17 11.52 13.07
CA TRP A 212 -13.98 11.98 11.95
C TRP A 212 -15.30 12.60 12.40
N ALA A 213 -16.02 11.94 13.31
CA ALA A 213 -17.26 12.48 13.84
C ALA A 213 -17.06 13.85 14.51
N LYS A 214 -15.91 14.08 15.16
CA LYS A 214 -15.56 15.40 15.70
C LYS A 214 -15.30 16.43 14.59
N ALA A 215 -14.59 16.06 13.53
CA ALA A 215 -14.31 16.95 12.41
C ALA A 215 -15.61 17.37 11.69
N PHE A 216 -16.52 16.44 11.43
CA PHE A 216 -17.81 16.74 10.80
C PHE A 216 -18.74 17.61 11.65
N LYS A 217 -18.61 17.59 12.98
CA LYS A 217 -19.39 18.46 13.88
C LYS A 217 -18.93 19.93 13.89
N LYS A 218 -17.84 20.29 13.18
CA LYS A 218 -17.41 21.69 13.10
C LYS A 218 -18.45 22.55 12.36
N PRO A 219 -18.68 23.82 12.82
CA PRO A 219 -19.85 24.60 12.41
C PRO A 219 -19.80 25.09 10.94
N THR A 220 -18.61 25.24 10.36
CA THR A 220 -18.48 25.76 8.99
C THR A 220 -17.79 24.77 8.06
N LYS A 221 -18.08 24.87 6.76
CA LYS A 221 -17.41 24.07 5.71
C LYS A 221 -15.88 24.18 5.82
N LYS A 222 -15.36 25.41 5.91
CA LYS A 222 -13.90 25.68 6.07
C LYS A 222 -13.32 25.04 7.33
N ALA A 223 -14.03 25.09 8.46
CA ALA A 223 -13.57 24.47 9.71
C ALA A 223 -13.61 22.93 9.63
N ARG A 224 -14.59 22.34 8.91
CA ARG A 224 -14.64 20.90 8.62
C ARG A 224 -13.49 20.48 7.74
N GLN A 225 -13.24 21.19 6.63
CA GLN A 225 -12.12 20.92 5.73
C GLN A 225 -10.76 21.00 6.46
N ALA A 226 -10.54 22.03 7.26
CA ALA A 226 -9.31 22.17 8.03
C ALA A 226 -9.11 21.02 9.05
N ALA A 227 -10.18 20.62 9.75
CA ALA A 227 -10.12 19.51 10.69
C ALA A 227 -9.86 18.16 9.99
N LEU A 228 -10.41 17.97 8.79
CA LEU A 228 -10.13 16.79 7.96
C LEU A 228 -8.67 16.77 7.48
N GLN A 229 -8.16 17.90 7.00
CA GLN A 229 -6.74 18.01 6.64
C GLN A 229 -5.82 17.63 7.80
N GLU A 230 -6.13 18.08 9.02
CA GLU A 230 -5.33 17.76 10.20
C GLU A 230 -5.31 16.26 10.53
N LEU A 231 -6.36 15.52 10.19
CA LEU A 231 -6.43 14.07 10.37
C LEU A 231 -5.60 13.28 9.34
N PHE A 232 -5.32 13.87 8.20
CA PHE A 232 -4.53 13.24 7.13
C PHE A 232 -3.04 13.61 7.20
N LEU A 233 -2.67 14.64 7.94
CA LEU A 233 -1.27 15.05 8.03
C LEU A 233 -0.49 14.17 9.01
N PRO A 234 0.68 13.64 8.63
CA PRO A 234 1.55 12.93 9.55
C PRO A 234 2.05 13.88 10.64
N ARG A 235 1.98 13.46 11.90
CA ARG A 235 2.54 14.23 13.02
C ARG A 235 4.05 14.01 13.10
N LYS A 236 4.81 15.05 13.52
CA LYS A 236 6.28 15.10 13.48
C LYS A 236 7.04 13.92 14.11
N SER A 237 6.44 13.16 15.03
CA SER A 237 7.14 12.08 15.76
C SER A 237 6.62 10.66 15.48
N GLN A 238 5.42 10.52 14.94
CA GLN A 238 4.82 9.24 14.56
C GLN A 238 3.80 9.50 13.44
N ASP A 239 3.75 8.62 12.46
CA ASP A 239 2.68 8.67 11.48
C ASP A 239 1.36 8.28 12.15
N LYS A 240 0.48 9.27 12.29
CA LYS A 240 -0.88 9.10 12.81
C LYS A 240 -1.93 9.49 11.78
N SER A 241 -1.51 9.55 10.51
CA SER A 241 -2.45 9.82 9.44
C SER A 241 -3.51 8.73 9.39
N VAL A 242 -4.74 9.16 9.23
CA VAL A 242 -5.89 8.25 9.22
C VAL A 242 -5.82 7.24 8.07
N PRO A 243 -5.46 7.64 6.84
CA PRO A 243 -5.33 6.69 5.75
C PRO A 243 -4.34 5.59 6.04
N ASN A 244 -3.11 5.95 6.45
CA ASN A 244 -2.05 4.98 6.69
C ASN A 244 -2.42 3.99 7.80
N LEU A 245 -3.01 4.48 8.90
CA LEU A 245 -3.50 3.62 9.99
C LEU A 245 -4.70 2.75 9.59
N SER A 246 -5.37 3.04 8.47
CA SER A 246 -6.45 2.23 7.91
C SER A 246 -5.99 1.26 6.81
N SER A 247 -4.69 1.18 6.55
CA SER A 247 -4.13 0.29 5.53
C SER A 247 -4.52 -1.17 5.75
N ILE A 248 -4.98 -1.83 4.69
CA ILE A 248 -5.20 -3.28 4.67
C ILE A 248 -3.82 -3.95 4.67
N VAL A 249 -3.49 -4.61 5.77
CA VAL A 249 -2.27 -5.40 5.92
C VAL A 249 -2.62 -6.87 5.81
N VAL A 250 -1.92 -7.59 4.95
CA VAL A 250 -2.16 -9.02 4.74
C VAL A 250 -0.89 -9.85 4.81
N LEU A 251 -0.99 -10.98 5.51
CA LEU A 251 -0.05 -12.09 5.34
C LEU A 251 -0.61 -13.02 4.27
N VAL A 252 0.15 -13.22 3.21
CA VAL A 252 -0.19 -14.13 2.12
C VAL A 252 0.72 -15.35 2.21
N GLU A 253 0.12 -16.53 2.35
CA GLU A 253 0.82 -17.81 2.37
C GLU A 253 0.46 -18.58 1.10
N VAL A 254 1.42 -18.79 0.24
CA VAL A 254 1.21 -19.45 -1.06
C VAL A 254 2.48 -20.13 -1.56
N GLY A 255 2.36 -21.34 -2.10
CA GLY A 255 3.51 -22.08 -2.61
C GLY A 255 4.59 -22.34 -1.55
N GLY A 256 4.21 -22.45 -0.29
CA GLY A 256 5.12 -22.60 0.85
C GLY A 256 5.85 -21.30 1.25
N ARG A 257 5.50 -20.16 0.67
CA ARG A 257 6.09 -18.84 0.92
C ARG A 257 5.14 -17.95 1.72
N LYS A 258 5.72 -17.07 2.54
CA LYS A 258 5.04 -16.09 3.37
C LYS A 258 5.42 -14.68 2.96
N LEU A 259 4.44 -13.91 2.51
CA LEU A 259 4.63 -12.51 2.12
C LEU A 259 3.80 -11.62 3.03
N LEU A 260 4.43 -10.62 3.65
CA LEU A 260 3.74 -9.60 4.43
C LEU A 260 3.66 -8.30 3.61
N LEU A 261 2.43 -7.93 3.22
CA LEU A 261 2.13 -6.73 2.46
C LEU A 261 1.49 -5.72 3.42
N THR A 262 2.14 -4.60 3.64
CA THR A 262 1.86 -3.71 4.77
C THR A 262 1.10 -2.44 4.40
N GLY A 263 1.04 -2.07 3.11
CA GLY A 263 0.66 -0.71 2.74
C GLY A 263 1.51 0.30 3.52
N ASP A 264 0.85 1.29 4.09
CA ASP A 264 1.49 2.35 4.88
C ASP A 264 1.20 2.24 6.39
N ALA A 265 0.78 1.06 6.84
CA ALA A 265 0.48 0.80 8.25
C ALA A 265 1.69 1.05 9.15
N HIS A 266 1.43 1.40 10.41
CA HIS A 266 2.49 1.56 11.40
C HIS A 266 2.99 0.19 11.91
N GLY A 267 4.30 -0.02 11.95
CA GLY A 267 4.90 -1.31 12.32
C GLY A 267 4.46 -1.83 13.68
N ASP A 268 4.40 -0.97 14.70
CA ASP A 268 3.96 -1.39 16.05
C ASP A 268 2.49 -1.82 16.07
N ASP A 269 1.64 -1.23 15.21
CA ASP A 269 0.25 -1.65 15.07
C ASP A 269 0.16 -3.04 14.41
N ILE A 270 1.04 -3.33 13.45
CA ILE A 270 1.11 -4.67 12.82
C ILE A 270 1.54 -5.72 13.85
N VAL A 271 2.56 -5.43 14.68
CA VAL A 271 3.00 -6.33 15.76
C VAL A 271 1.91 -6.53 16.80
N SER A 272 1.24 -5.45 17.21
CA SER A 272 0.14 -5.50 18.18
C SER A 272 -1.02 -6.34 17.65
N ALA A 273 -1.40 -6.11 16.39
CA ALA A 273 -2.45 -6.86 15.72
C ALA A 273 -2.12 -8.35 15.63
N TRP A 274 -0.88 -8.70 15.27
CA TRP A 274 -0.44 -10.09 15.22
C TRP A 274 -0.66 -10.83 16.55
N LYS A 275 -0.28 -10.17 17.65
CA LYS A 275 -0.44 -10.71 19.02
C LYS A 275 -1.92 -10.78 19.42
N GLU A 276 -2.70 -9.74 19.18
CA GLU A 276 -4.13 -9.71 19.48
C GLU A 276 -4.91 -10.78 18.71
N LEU A 277 -4.49 -11.12 17.49
CA LEU A 277 -5.05 -12.20 16.69
C LEU A 277 -4.67 -13.60 17.22
N GLY A 278 -3.72 -13.69 18.16
CA GLY A 278 -3.22 -14.95 18.71
C GLY A 278 -2.34 -15.74 17.73
N LEU A 279 -1.68 -15.04 16.78
CA LEU A 279 -0.82 -15.67 15.78
C LEU A 279 0.58 -16.01 16.34
N GLY A 280 0.91 -15.53 17.54
CA GLY A 280 2.14 -15.85 18.27
C GLY A 280 2.79 -14.62 18.91
N GLU A 281 3.65 -14.88 19.88
CA GLU A 281 4.40 -13.85 20.63
C GLU A 281 5.86 -13.74 20.21
N ASN A 282 6.38 -14.75 19.51
CA ASN A 282 7.77 -14.84 19.10
C ASN A 282 8.01 -14.20 17.72
N PRO A 283 9.23 -13.80 17.41
CA PRO A 283 9.59 -13.32 16.08
C PRO A 283 9.20 -14.30 14.97
N VAL A 284 8.72 -13.73 13.87
CA VAL A 284 8.17 -14.48 12.73
C VAL A 284 9.12 -14.37 11.55
N SER A 285 9.52 -15.53 11.01
CA SER A 285 10.25 -15.59 9.75
C SER A 285 9.28 -15.56 8.57
N ILE A 286 9.53 -14.64 7.64
CA ILE A 286 8.76 -14.48 6.40
C ILE A 286 9.72 -14.45 5.20
N ASP A 287 9.25 -14.85 4.03
CA ASP A 287 10.10 -14.82 2.84
C ASP A 287 10.24 -13.41 2.30
N LEU A 288 9.14 -12.63 2.30
CA LEU A 288 9.14 -11.28 1.75
C LEU A 288 8.35 -10.31 2.62
N LEU A 289 8.95 -9.14 2.88
CA LEU A 289 8.34 -8.00 3.52
C LEU A 289 8.31 -6.81 2.55
N LYS A 290 7.09 -6.35 2.16
CA LYS A 290 6.93 -5.00 1.62
C LYS A 290 7.05 -4.02 2.79
N MET A 291 8.04 -3.14 2.73
CA MET A 291 8.32 -2.21 3.84
C MET A 291 7.16 -1.23 4.05
N PRO A 292 6.74 -1.01 5.31
CA PRO A 292 5.68 -0.07 5.61
C PRO A 292 6.01 1.34 5.12
N HIS A 293 5.02 2.02 4.54
CA HIS A 293 5.11 3.43 4.14
C HIS A 293 6.42 3.72 3.39
N HIS A 294 6.67 2.93 2.34
CA HIS A 294 7.83 3.05 1.44
C HIS A 294 9.20 2.96 2.12
N GLY A 295 9.26 2.50 3.38
CA GLY A 295 10.45 2.46 4.22
C GLY A 295 10.64 3.69 5.10
N SER A 296 9.56 4.41 5.41
CA SER A 296 9.60 5.52 6.36
C SER A 296 10.01 5.06 7.76
N ILE A 297 10.95 5.78 8.38
CA ILE A 297 11.39 5.52 9.76
C ILE A 297 10.25 5.73 10.78
N ARG A 298 9.26 6.55 10.42
CA ARG A 298 8.09 6.81 11.28
C ARG A 298 7.18 5.60 11.40
N ASN A 299 7.18 4.73 10.38
CA ASN A 299 6.34 3.52 10.31
C ASN A 299 7.15 2.25 10.53
N THR A 300 8.47 2.30 10.30
CA THR A 300 9.37 1.15 10.45
C THR A 300 10.11 1.24 11.79
N THR A 301 9.52 0.66 12.83
CA THR A 301 10.10 0.70 14.18
C THR A 301 11.08 -0.46 14.42
N GLN A 302 11.97 -0.30 15.39
CA GLN A 302 12.87 -1.39 15.78
C GLN A 302 12.10 -2.64 16.25
N PRO A 303 11.08 -2.55 17.12
CA PRO A 303 10.27 -3.72 17.50
C PRO A 303 9.63 -4.45 16.32
N PHE A 304 9.19 -3.71 15.29
CA PHE A 304 8.65 -4.31 14.07
C PHE A 304 9.70 -5.11 13.31
N LEU A 305 10.89 -4.56 13.11
CA LEU A 305 12.00 -5.24 12.42
C LEU A 305 12.52 -6.46 13.21
N GLU A 306 12.51 -6.39 14.53
CA GLU A 306 12.87 -7.52 15.40
C GLU A 306 11.83 -8.64 15.34
N PHE A 307 10.56 -8.27 15.18
CA PHE A 307 9.45 -9.22 15.16
C PHE A 307 9.26 -9.88 13.81
N PHE A 308 9.30 -9.11 12.71
CA PHE A 308 9.18 -9.65 11.34
C PHE A 308 10.53 -9.70 10.65
N VAL A 309 11.08 -10.89 10.59
CA VAL A 309 12.40 -11.15 10.01
C VAL A 309 12.25 -11.73 8.62
N ALA A 310 12.59 -10.94 7.58
CA ALA A 310 12.42 -11.33 6.19
C ALA A 310 13.74 -11.73 5.49
N ASP A 311 13.64 -12.52 4.43
CA ASP A 311 14.75 -12.77 3.52
C ASP A 311 14.80 -11.70 2.41
N HIS A 312 13.64 -11.16 2.00
CA HIS A 312 13.51 -10.13 0.99
C HIS A 312 12.78 -8.92 1.56
N TYR A 313 13.39 -7.73 1.49
CA TYR A 313 12.79 -6.44 1.88
C TYR A 313 12.56 -5.61 0.63
N VAL A 314 11.31 -5.18 0.38
CA VAL A 314 10.94 -4.42 -0.81
C VAL A 314 10.64 -2.97 -0.44
N PHE A 315 11.39 -2.04 -1.03
CA PHE A 315 11.25 -0.60 -0.90
C PHE A 315 10.71 -0.04 -2.22
N SER A 316 9.48 0.42 -2.19
CA SER A 316 8.81 1.08 -3.32
C SER A 316 8.79 2.58 -3.06
N ALA A 317 9.79 3.30 -3.55
CA ALA A 317 9.98 4.73 -3.31
C ALA A 317 10.95 5.33 -4.32
N ASP A 318 10.96 6.64 -4.50
CA ASP A 318 11.83 7.37 -5.43
C ASP A 318 12.64 8.50 -4.77
N GLY A 319 12.61 8.61 -3.45
CA GLY A 319 13.28 9.67 -2.69
C GLY A 319 12.36 10.83 -2.31
N LYS A 320 11.18 10.94 -2.91
CA LYS A 320 10.19 11.91 -2.50
C LYS A 320 9.83 11.68 -1.03
N HIS A 321 9.72 12.75 -0.26
CA HIS A 321 9.52 12.71 1.19
C HIS A 321 10.62 11.94 1.94
N ASP A 322 11.84 11.90 1.37
CA ASP A 322 13.04 11.20 1.88
C ASP A 322 12.90 9.67 1.96
N ASN A 323 11.80 9.06 1.44
CA ASN A 323 11.60 7.61 1.46
C ASN A 323 12.33 6.88 0.31
N PRO A 324 12.93 5.69 0.60
CA PRO A 324 13.09 5.09 1.93
C PRO A 324 14.05 5.90 2.79
N ASP A 325 13.67 6.15 4.04
CA ASP A 325 14.53 6.87 4.98
C ASP A 325 15.88 6.16 5.17
N ALA A 326 16.98 6.92 5.09
CA ALA A 326 18.33 6.39 5.28
C ALA A 326 18.50 5.64 6.61
N PRO A 327 18.00 6.12 7.78
CA PRO A 327 18.06 5.37 9.03
C PRO A 327 17.30 4.04 8.98
N THR A 328 16.23 3.92 8.20
CA THR A 328 15.54 2.63 8.01
C THR A 328 16.44 1.60 7.32
N LEU A 329 17.16 2.03 6.27
CA LEU A 329 18.10 1.15 5.56
C LEU A 329 19.23 0.69 6.49
N GLU A 330 19.79 1.60 7.29
CA GLU A 330 20.82 1.22 8.28
C GLU A 330 20.27 0.24 9.33
N ALA A 331 19.07 0.47 9.84
CA ALA A 331 18.45 -0.40 10.84
C ALA A 331 18.25 -1.82 10.31
N VAL A 332 17.71 -1.99 9.09
CA VAL A 332 17.50 -3.29 8.45
C VAL A 332 18.83 -4.04 8.28
N VAL A 333 19.83 -3.39 7.70
CA VAL A 333 21.14 -4.02 7.48
C VAL A 333 21.87 -4.32 8.79
N LYS A 334 21.90 -3.38 9.73
CA LYS A 334 22.54 -3.54 11.05
C LYS A 334 21.94 -4.74 11.80
N MET A 335 20.63 -4.89 11.78
CA MET A 335 19.90 -5.94 12.49
C MET A 335 20.10 -7.31 11.84
N HIS A 336 20.10 -7.39 10.53
CA HIS A 336 20.08 -8.67 9.81
C HIS A 336 21.37 -8.99 9.06
N ARG A 337 22.48 -8.24 9.29
CA ARG A 337 23.75 -8.41 8.58
C ARG A 337 24.36 -9.82 8.58
N ASN A 338 24.02 -10.63 9.56
CA ASN A 338 24.52 -12.01 9.68
C ASN A 338 23.66 -13.03 8.92
N ARG A 339 22.59 -12.57 8.25
CA ARG A 339 21.69 -13.39 7.43
C ARG A 339 21.84 -13.04 5.96
N LYS A 340 21.53 -14.00 5.09
CA LYS A 340 21.40 -13.72 3.67
C LYS A 340 20.07 -13.02 3.44
N ILE A 341 20.11 -11.70 3.29
CA ILE A 341 18.93 -10.89 2.95
C ILE A 341 19.16 -10.14 1.65
N VAL A 342 18.06 -9.78 0.99
CA VAL A 342 18.09 -8.99 -0.24
C VAL A 342 17.20 -7.76 -0.06
N LEU A 343 17.76 -6.58 -0.29
CA LEU A 343 17.05 -5.32 -0.33
C LEU A 343 16.68 -5.01 -1.77
N HIS A 344 15.39 -4.86 -2.08
CA HIS A 344 14.88 -4.58 -3.42
C HIS A 344 14.38 -3.15 -3.50
N PHE A 345 14.79 -2.40 -4.52
CA PHE A 345 14.43 -0.99 -4.70
C PHE A 345 13.80 -0.75 -6.06
N THR A 346 12.65 -0.08 -6.07
CA THR A 346 11.98 0.31 -7.32
C THR A 346 12.67 1.46 -8.04
N ASN A 347 13.50 2.24 -7.33
CA ASN A 347 14.30 3.32 -7.90
C ASN A 347 15.73 3.28 -7.36
N GLN A 348 16.69 3.60 -8.23
CA GLN A 348 18.10 3.67 -7.89
C GLN A 348 18.56 5.11 -7.56
N ASP A 349 17.83 6.11 -8.05
CA ASP A 349 18.19 7.53 -8.00
C ASP A 349 17.57 8.24 -6.79
N VAL A 350 17.41 7.49 -5.67
CA VAL A 350 16.92 8.03 -4.40
C VAL A 350 17.95 8.96 -3.80
N THR A 351 17.52 10.17 -3.44
CA THR A 351 18.31 11.20 -2.78
C THR A 351 17.58 11.71 -1.54
N TRP A 352 18.30 12.24 -0.57
CA TRP A 352 17.76 12.85 0.64
C TRP A 352 18.07 14.35 0.67
N GLU A 353 17.13 15.16 1.18
CA GLU A 353 17.33 16.60 1.32
C GLU A 353 18.51 16.91 2.25
N GLU A 354 18.58 16.20 3.38
CA GLU A 354 19.66 16.31 4.33
C GLU A 354 20.55 15.06 4.32
N PRO A 355 21.88 15.23 4.42
CA PRO A 355 22.79 14.11 4.43
C PRO A 355 22.62 13.29 5.71
N TYR A 356 22.44 11.97 5.56
CA TYR A 356 22.42 11.06 6.68
C TYR A 356 23.85 10.67 7.12
N LYS A 357 24.05 10.56 8.41
CA LYS A 357 25.32 10.14 9.01
C LYS A 357 25.16 8.77 9.65
N LEU A 358 25.85 7.76 9.08
CA LEU A 358 25.77 6.39 9.60
C LEU A 358 26.27 6.32 11.06
N GLU A 359 25.57 5.54 11.87
CA GLU A 359 25.89 5.38 13.29
C GLU A 359 27.29 4.80 13.53
N LYS A 360 27.69 3.77 12.74
CA LYS A 360 28.89 3.01 13.02
C LYS A 360 30.19 3.72 12.66
N ASN A 361 30.25 4.39 11.51
CA ASN A 361 31.49 4.93 10.96
C ASN A 361 31.42 6.44 10.67
N ASN A 362 30.31 7.08 11.00
CA ASN A 362 30.05 8.50 10.75
C ASN A 362 30.13 8.91 9.27
N ALA A 363 30.03 7.96 8.33
CA ALA A 363 30.00 8.27 6.91
C ALA A 363 28.75 9.11 6.60
N LYS A 364 28.94 10.23 5.90
CA LYS A 364 27.85 11.05 5.39
C LYS A 364 27.45 10.55 4.02
N VAL A 365 26.14 10.38 3.79
CA VAL A 365 25.57 9.90 2.54
C VAL A 365 24.41 10.78 2.11
N HIS A 366 24.27 11.01 0.79
CA HIS A 366 23.26 11.90 0.20
C HIS A 366 22.29 11.14 -0.71
N ASN A 367 22.65 9.92 -1.10
CA ASN A 367 21.88 9.13 -2.04
C ASN A 367 22.01 7.63 -1.75
N LEU A 368 21.13 6.84 -2.38
CA LEU A 368 21.06 5.39 -2.19
C LEU A 368 22.38 4.69 -2.56
N GLY A 369 23.05 5.12 -3.62
CA GLY A 369 24.33 4.52 -4.04
C GLY A 369 25.41 4.67 -2.97
N GLU A 370 25.58 5.89 -2.45
CA GLU A 370 26.50 6.18 -1.33
C GLU A 370 26.11 5.38 -0.08
N MET A 371 24.79 5.31 0.22
CA MET A 371 24.27 4.57 1.36
C MET A 371 24.63 3.09 1.28
N LEU A 372 24.37 2.44 0.15
CA LEU A 372 24.69 1.01 -0.03
C LEU A 372 26.20 0.74 0.09
N ALA A 373 27.03 1.62 -0.45
CA ALA A 373 28.48 1.51 -0.31
C ALA A 373 28.94 1.69 1.16
N ALA A 374 28.42 2.70 1.85
CA ALA A 374 28.72 2.96 3.26
C ALA A 374 28.24 1.83 4.19
N LEU A 375 27.02 1.29 3.94
CA LEU A 375 26.52 0.13 4.66
C LEU A 375 27.36 -1.12 4.44
N ARG A 376 27.86 -1.33 3.22
CA ARG A 376 28.74 -2.48 2.92
C ARG A 376 30.05 -2.40 3.71
N ALA A 377 30.62 -1.19 3.84
CA ALA A 377 31.82 -0.95 4.62
C ALA A 377 31.55 -1.06 6.14
N ALA A 378 30.45 -0.50 6.61
CA ALA A 378 30.10 -0.48 8.04
C ALA A 378 29.63 -1.83 8.57
N TYR A 379 28.82 -2.55 7.79
CA TYR A 379 28.14 -3.79 8.18
C TYR A 379 28.37 -4.88 7.13
N PRO A 380 29.61 -5.40 7.01
CA PRO A 380 29.88 -6.50 6.09
C PRO A 380 29.08 -7.75 6.46
N GLY A 381 28.57 -8.44 5.44
CA GLY A 381 27.73 -9.62 5.61
C GLY A 381 27.17 -10.13 4.28
N PRO A 382 26.39 -11.21 4.30
CA PRO A 382 25.87 -11.84 3.09
C PRO A 382 24.63 -11.12 2.51
N TRP A 383 24.31 -9.92 2.93
CA TRP A 383 23.21 -9.14 2.39
C TRP A 383 23.55 -8.57 0.99
N THR A 384 22.55 -8.39 0.17
CA THR A 384 22.67 -7.83 -1.19
C THR A 384 21.59 -6.79 -1.46
N ALA A 385 21.80 -5.97 -2.50
CA ALA A 385 20.81 -5.06 -3.01
C ALA A 385 20.48 -5.41 -4.47
N ASN A 386 19.19 -5.38 -4.80
CA ASN A 386 18.64 -5.56 -6.14
C ASN A 386 17.91 -4.27 -6.54
N LEU A 387 18.53 -3.51 -7.44
CA LEU A 387 17.99 -2.25 -7.93
C LEU A 387 17.23 -2.50 -9.24
N ARG A 388 16.08 -1.86 -9.41
CA ARG A 388 15.38 -1.86 -10.70
C ARG A 388 16.33 -1.31 -11.78
N LYS A 389 16.46 -2.02 -12.88
CA LYS A 389 17.21 -1.53 -14.03
C LYS A 389 16.52 -0.31 -14.64
N PRO A 390 17.27 0.68 -15.17
CA PRO A 390 16.68 1.91 -15.70
C PRO A 390 15.55 1.69 -16.72
N ASP A 391 15.74 0.75 -17.63
CA ASP A 391 14.77 0.43 -18.69
C ASP A 391 13.66 -0.54 -18.26
N ALA A 392 13.75 -1.12 -17.07
CA ALA A 392 12.74 -2.04 -16.55
C ALA A 392 11.58 -1.25 -15.91
N LYS A 393 10.36 -1.77 -16.04
CA LYS A 393 9.17 -1.18 -15.40
C LYS A 393 9.04 -1.55 -13.92
N SER A 394 9.81 -2.54 -13.48
CA SER A 394 9.69 -3.11 -12.14
C SER A 394 11.00 -3.69 -11.63
N VAL A 395 11.07 -3.90 -10.32
CA VAL A 395 11.97 -4.87 -9.70
C VAL A 395 11.19 -6.15 -9.45
N VAL A 396 11.80 -7.29 -9.79
CA VAL A 396 11.18 -8.62 -9.67
C VAL A 396 11.83 -9.39 -8.53
N VAL A 397 11.00 -9.96 -7.66
CA VAL A 397 11.42 -10.83 -6.55
C VAL A 397 10.82 -12.21 -6.79
N GLU A 398 11.69 -13.18 -7.07
CA GLU A 398 11.32 -14.58 -7.27
C GLU A 398 11.58 -15.35 -5.98
N LEU A 399 10.52 -16.00 -5.47
CA LEU A 399 10.57 -16.82 -4.27
C LEU A 399 10.56 -18.30 -4.71
N SER A 400 11.76 -18.85 -4.82
CA SER A 400 11.99 -20.25 -5.25
C SER A 400 11.97 -21.24 -4.09
#